data_4c56b6dff607827ed738269738a68463
#
_entry.id   4c56b6dff607827ed738269738a68463
#
_cell.length_a   1.000
_cell.length_b   1.000
_cell.length_c   1.000
_cell.angle_alpha   90.00
_cell.angle_beta   90.00
_cell.angle_gamma   90.00
#
_symmetry.space_group_name_H-M   'P 1'
#
loop_
_entity.id
_entity.type
_entity.pdbx_description
1 polymer ?
#
loop_
_entity_poly.entity_id
_entity_poly.type
_entity_poly.pdbx_seq_one_letter_code
_entity_poly.pdbx_strand_id
1 'polypeptide(L)'
;FAGVLEALTGLPDTHLIVKVHPGESASFYAERIPPALRERVALTHTELDLHRLLRAADAVVSYVSTTILEAMLLERPVVVVNFSPLENPLPIAVYGLPESRTVEALQANVGRALDDAAWRAELLARQQRFIADYAYRLDGQAAARVADALERVMK
;
A
#
# COMPACT_ATOMS: atom_id res chain seq x y z
N PHE A 1 5.92 -9.32 -8.16
CA PHE A 1 6.94 -9.31 -7.10
C PHE A 1 8.33 -9.00 -7.67
N ALA A 2 8.75 -9.66 -8.79
CA ALA A 2 10.07 -9.43 -9.39
C ALA A 2 10.37 -7.93 -9.64
N GLY A 3 9.48 -7.19 -10.27
CA GLY A 3 9.67 -5.76 -10.53
C GLY A 3 9.78 -4.90 -9.26
N VAL A 4 9.17 -5.32 -8.14
CA VAL A 4 9.35 -4.63 -6.85
C VAL A 4 10.77 -4.86 -6.31
N LEU A 5 11.29 -6.09 -6.42
CA LEU A 5 12.67 -6.39 -6.04
C LEU A 5 13.69 -5.65 -6.93
N GLU A 6 13.40 -5.55 -8.21
CA GLU A 6 14.22 -4.79 -9.16
C GLU A 6 14.23 -3.30 -8.80
N ALA A 7 13.08 -2.68 -8.51
CA ALA A 7 13.02 -1.30 -8.07
C ALA A 7 13.83 -1.06 -6.78
N LEU A 8 13.85 -2.03 -5.85
CA LEU A 8 14.63 -1.95 -4.62
C LEU A 8 16.13 -1.83 -4.86
N THR A 9 16.65 -2.36 -5.98
CA THR A 9 18.10 -2.26 -6.30
C THR A 9 18.57 -0.82 -6.48
N GLY A 10 17.69 0.06 -6.97
CA GLY A 10 17.99 1.48 -7.15
C GLY A 10 17.67 2.36 -5.92
N LEU A 11 17.33 1.76 -4.77
CA LEU A 11 17.05 2.44 -3.52
C LEU A 11 18.00 1.89 -2.42
N PRO A 12 19.27 2.30 -2.39
CA PRO A 12 20.33 1.62 -1.64
C PRO A 12 20.07 1.52 -0.13
N ASP A 13 19.55 2.56 0.50
CA ASP A 13 19.35 2.63 1.95
C ASP A 13 17.93 2.20 2.38
N THR A 14 17.24 1.45 1.51
CA THR A 14 15.85 1.04 1.74
C THR A 14 15.76 -0.45 2.06
N HIS A 15 14.97 -0.79 3.08
CA HIS A 15 14.61 -2.18 3.41
C HIS A 15 13.16 -2.44 3.03
N LEU A 16 12.88 -3.62 2.50
CA LEU A 16 11.56 -4.07 2.09
C LEU A 16 11.01 -5.09 3.07
N ILE A 17 9.86 -4.82 3.66
CA ILE A 17 9.09 -5.82 4.40
C ILE A 17 7.95 -6.28 3.51
N VAL A 18 7.93 -7.55 3.15
CA VAL A 18 6.85 -8.16 2.37
C VAL A 18 5.89 -8.83 3.32
N LYS A 19 4.71 -8.24 3.46
CA LYS A 19 3.60 -8.87 4.18
C LYS A 19 2.87 -9.81 3.22
N VAL A 20 3.15 -11.08 3.35
CA VAL A 20 2.52 -12.14 2.52
C VAL A 20 1.06 -12.29 2.92
N HIS A 21 0.18 -12.44 1.93
CA HIS A 21 -1.25 -12.69 2.18
C HIS A 21 -1.43 -14.05 2.89
N PRO A 22 -2.34 -14.18 3.88
CA PRO A 22 -2.54 -15.43 4.60
C PRO A 22 -2.85 -16.65 3.72
N GLY A 23 -3.43 -16.46 2.55
CA GLY A 23 -3.71 -17.52 1.57
C GLY A 23 -2.56 -17.85 0.61
N GLU A 24 -1.41 -17.19 0.74
CA GLU A 24 -0.25 -17.40 -0.14
C GLU A 24 0.90 -18.08 0.61
N SER A 25 1.81 -18.72 -0.16
CA SER A 25 2.98 -19.39 0.43
C SER A 25 4.14 -18.42 0.58
N ALA A 26 4.66 -18.26 1.80
CA ALA A 26 5.86 -17.48 2.05
C ALA A 26 7.10 -18.03 1.32
N SER A 27 7.18 -19.37 1.11
CA SER A 27 8.29 -19.99 0.36
C SER A 27 8.33 -19.51 -1.10
N PHE A 28 7.16 -19.28 -1.72
CA PHE A 28 7.08 -18.73 -3.07
C PHE A 28 7.84 -17.41 -3.21
N TYR A 29 7.74 -16.55 -2.21
CA TYR A 29 8.44 -15.26 -2.16
C TYR A 29 9.92 -15.45 -1.80
N ALA A 30 10.22 -16.26 -0.78
CA ALA A 30 11.58 -16.49 -0.29
C ALA A 30 12.52 -16.99 -1.40
N GLU A 31 12.07 -17.95 -2.21
CA GLU A 31 12.83 -18.54 -3.31
C GLU A 31 13.16 -17.53 -4.42
N ARG A 32 12.40 -16.44 -4.51
CA ARG A 32 12.55 -15.40 -5.54
C ARG A 32 13.37 -14.21 -5.13
N ILE A 33 13.80 -14.15 -3.86
CA ILE A 33 14.67 -13.07 -3.38
C ILE A 33 16.11 -13.35 -3.83
N PRO A 34 16.68 -12.47 -4.68
CA PRO A 34 18.07 -12.60 -5.09
C PRO A 34 19.02 -12.59 -3.88
N PRO A 35 20.13 -13.36 -3.90
CA PRO A 35 21.10 -13.38 -2.81
C PRO A 35 21.57 -11.97 -2.38
N ALA A 36 21.78 -11.07 -3.33
CA ALA A 36 22.22 -9.70 -3.07
C ALA A 36 21.19 -8.83 -2.30
N LEU A 37 19.91 -9.24 -2.26
CA LEU A 37 18.86 -8.49 -1.57
C LEU A 37 18.41 -9.15 -0.25
N ARG A 38 18.95 -10.31 0.11
CA ARG A 38 18.48 -11.06 1.29
C ARG A 38 18.59 -10.29 2.61
N GLU A 39 19.60 -9.48 2.78
CA GLU A 39 19.77 -8.65 3.99
C GLU A 39 18.82 -7.43 4.01
N ARG A 40 18.25 -7.09 2.87
CA ARG A 40 17.36 -5.93 2.70
C ARG A 40 15.89 -6.29 2.56
N VAL A 41 15.55 -7.59 2.49
CA VAL A 41 14.17 -8.05 2.31
C VAL A 41 13.79 -9.00 3.43
N ALA A 42 12.80 -8.60 4.22
CA ALA A 42 12.18 -9.44 5.24
C ALA A 42 10.80 -9.89 4.77
N LEU A 43 10.48 -11.17 5.00
CA LEU A 43 9.15 -11.72 4.78
C LEU A 43 8.44 -11.87 6.13
N THR A 44 7.17 -11.52 6.17
CA THR A 44 6.28 -11.83 7.30
C THR A 44 4.93 -12.32 6.78
N HIS A 45 4.36 -13.30 7.45
CA HIS A 45 3.09 -13.91 7.04
C HIS A 45 2.00 -13.57 8.06
N THR A 46 1.87 -14.34 9.13
CA THR A 46 0.85 -14.14 10.19
C THR A 46 1.45 -13.66 11.51
N GLU A 47 2.78 -13.61 11.61
CA GLU A 47 3.50 -13.38 12.86
C GLU A 47 3.39 -11.93 13.34
N LEU A 48 3.24 -10.99 12.40
CA LEU A 48 3.16 -9.57 12.70
C LEU A 48 1.79 -9.00 12.34
N ASP A 49 1.27 -8.19 13.23
CA ASP A 49 0.06 -7.40 13.03
C ASP A 49 0.23 -6.37 11.91
N LEU A 50 -0.72 -6.33 10.98
CA LEU A 50 -0.66 -5.44 9.82
C LEU A 50 -0.58 -3.96 10.21
N HIS A 51 -1.38 -3.51 11.18
CA HIS A 51 -1.39 -2.10 11.58
C HIS A 51 -0.08 -1.67 12.25
N ARG A 52 0.60 -2.59 12.97
CA ARG A 52 1.94 -2.32 13.50
C ARG A 52 2.96 -2.17 12.38
N LEU A 53 2.90 -3.03 11.36
CA LEU A 53 3.76 -2.92 10.18
C LEU A 53 3.51 -1.61 9.43
N LEU A 54 2.26 -1.26 9.17
CA LEU A 54 1.91 -0.02 8.49
C LEU A 54 2.41 1.22 9.26
N ARG A 55 2.29 1.22 10.60
CA ARG A 55 2.81 2.33 11.43
C ARG A 55 4.32 2.44 11.41
N ALA A 56 5.03 1.33 11.28
CA ALA A 56 6.49 1.30 11.24
C ALA A 56 7.06 1.63 9.85
N ALA A 57 6.25 1.53 8.79
CA ALA A 57 6.70 1.77 7.43
C ALA A 57 6.81 3.27 7.13
N ASP A 58 7.87 3.67 6.43
CA ASP A 58 8.05 5.03 5.90
C ASP A 58 7.23 5.26 4.62
N ALA A 59 7.03 4.20 3.83
CA ALA A 59 6.16 4.17 2.66
C ALA A 59 5.54 2.77 2.48
N VAL A 60 4.40 2.71 1.82
CA VAL A 60 3.68 1.47 1.54
C VAL A 60 3.52 1.29 0.03
N VAL A 61 3.88 0.11 -0.47
CA VAL A 61 3.68 -0.27 -1.86
C VAL A 61 2.61 -1.36 -1.91
N SER A 62 1.56 -1.15 -2.69
CA SER A 62 0.49 -2.14 -2.85
C SER A 62 -0.13 -2.04 -4.25
N TYR A 63 -0.75 -3.13 -4.72
CA TYR A 63 -1.45 -3.13 -6.02
C TYR A 63 -2.93 -2.80 -5.85
N VAL A 64 -3.73 -3.76 -5.45
CA VAL A 64 -5.16 -3.64 -5.20
C VAL A 64 -5.45 -4.34 -3.88
N SER A 65 -5.70 -3.55 -2.83
CA SER A 65 -5.94 -4.09 -1.51
C SER A 65 -6.60 -3.06 -0.62
N THR A 66 -7.46 -3.48 0.29
CA THR A 66 -7.97 -2.63 1.38
C THR A 66 -6.85 -2.11 2.28
N THR A 67 -5.69 -2.77 2.30
CA THR A 67 -4.47 -2.29 2.97
C THR A 67 -4.05 -0.88 2.51
N ILE A 68 -4.37 -0.51 1.25
CA ILE A 68 -4.15 0.85 0.73
C ILE A 68 -4.91 1.87 1.60
N LEU A 69 -6.19 1.60 1.86
CA LEU A 69 -7.03 2.48 2.70
C LEU A 69 -6.52 2.54 4.15
N GLU A 70 -6.14 1.39 4.70
CA GLU A 70 -5.60 1.29 6.06
C GLU A 70 -4.28 2.06 6.20
N ALA A 71 -3.39 1.97 5.21
CA ALA A 71 -2.15 2.74 5.18
C ALA A 71 -2.41 4.25 5.09
N MET A 72 -3.35 4.66 4.23
CA MET A 72 -3.74 6.07 4.10
C MET A 72 -4.37 6.62 5.38
N LEU A 73 -5.21 5.83 6.08
CA LEU A 73 -5.78 6.18 7.38
C LEU A 73 -4.72 6.36 8.47
N LEU A 74 -3.61 5.65 8.36
CA LEU A 74 -2.44 5.76 9.24
C LEU A 74 -1.44 6.83 8.76
N GLU A 75 -1.82 7.66 7.78
CA GLU A 75 -0.99 8.72 7.20
C GLU A 75 0.35 8.22 6.67
N ARG A 76 0.36 7.00 6.11
CA ARG A 76 1.53 6.47 5.42
C ARG A 76 1.48 6.84 3.94
N PRO A 77 2.59 7.30 3.36
CA PRO A 77 2.69 7.48 1.91
C PRO A 77 2.43 6.16 1.20
N VAL A 78 1.45 6.14 0.29
CA VAL A 78 1.12 4.95 -0.51
C VAL A 78 1.50 5.17 -1.96
N VAL A 79 2.29 4.26 -2.50
CA VAL A 79 2.61 4.16 -3.93
C VAL A 79 1.93 2.92 -4.48
N VAL A 80 1.00 3.12 -5.41
CA VAL A 80 0.33 1.99 -6.04
C VAL A 80 1.22 1.43 -7.16
N VAL A 81 1.42 0.12 -7.16
CA VAL A 81 2.15 -0.58 -8.22
C VAL A 81 1.17 -1.37 -9.10
N ASN A 82 1.27 -1.20 -10.41
CA ASN A 82 0.43 -1.93 -11.36
C ASN A 82 1.23 -2.25 -12.62
N PHE A 83 1.91 -3.37 -12.62
CA PHE A 83 2.65 -3.86 -13.79
C PHE A 83 1.79 -4.66 -14.77
N SER A 84 0.47 -4.74 -14.52
CA SER A 84 -0.45 -5.40 -15.42
C SER A 84 -0.95 -4.42 -16.51
N PRO A 85 -1.43 -4.91 -17.66
CA PRO A 85 -2.06 -4.07 -18.68
C PRO A 85 -3.46 -3.57 -18.26
N LEU A 86 -4.03 -4.11 -17.18
CA LEU A 86 -5.37 -3.77 -16.70
C LEU A 86 -5.38 -2.43 -15.96
N GLU A 87 -6.49 -1.74 -16.02
CA GLU A 87 -6.71 -0.54 -15.20
C GLU A 87 -6.89 -0.91 -13.73
N ASN A 88 -6.48 -0.01 -12.85
CA ASN A 88 -6.70 -0.19 -11.43
C ASN A 88 -8.20 0.02 -11.12
N PRO A 89 -8.85 -0.90 -10.40
CA PRO A 89 -10.26 -0.75 -10.04
C PRO A 89 -10.52 0.38 -9.03
N LEU A 90 -9.48 0.82 -8.30
CA LEU A 90 -9.59 2.00 -7.44
C LEU A 90 -9.40 3.26 -8.28
N PRO A 91 -10.19 4.33 -8.09
CA PRO A 91 -10.10 5.55 -8.88
C PRO A 91 -8.91 6.44 -8.45
N ILE A 92 -7.76 5.84 -8.26
CA ILE A 92 -6.56 6.52 -7.74
C ILE A 92 -6.12 7.69 -8.62
N ALA A 93 -6.28 7.57 -9.94
CA ALA A 93 -5.93 8.60 -10.90
C ALA A 93 -6.76 9.88 -10.71
N VAL A 94 -8.04 9.77 -10.32
CA VAL A 94 -8.93 10.91 -10.06
C VAL A 94 -8.40 11.80 -8.93
N TYR A 95 -7.73 11.19 -7.96
CA TYR A 95 -7.12 11.89 -6.81
C TYR A 95 -5.65 12.26 -7.05
N GLY A 96 -5.10 11.93 -8.22
CA GLY A 96 -3.69 12.17 -8.55
C GLY A 96 -2.74 11.36 -7.68
N LEU A 97 -3.19 10.17 -7.22
CA LEU A 97 -2.32 9.25 -6.49
C LEU A 97 -1.36 8.54 -7.46
N PRO A 98 -0.10 8.31 -7.06
CA PRO A 98 0.90 7.73 -7.95
C PRO A 98 0.60 6.24 -8.21
N GLU A 99 0.39 5.90 -9.47
CA GLU A 99 0.38 4.52 -9.96
C GLU A 99 1.64 4.26 -10.77
N SER A 100 2.44 3.32 -10.33
CA SER A 100 3.70 2.94 -10.97
C SER A 100 3.46 1.74 -11.90
N ARG A 101 3.56 1.97 -13.20
CA ARG A 101 3.36 0.94 -14.24
C ARG A 101 4.65 0.36 -14.78
N THR A 102 5.79 0.92 -14.40
CA THR A 102 7.14 0.40 -14.71
C THR A 102 8.00 0.37 -13.45
N VAL A 103 9.10 -0.35 -13.53
CA VAL A 103 10.07 -0.47 -12.43
C VAL A 103 10.67 0.89 -12.09
N GLU A 104 11.03 1.66 -13.12
CA GLU A 104 11.61 3.00 -12.97
C GLU A 104 10.62 3.97 -12.32
N ALA A 105 9.34 3.90 -12.70
CA ALA A 105 8.29 4.71 -12.09
C ALA A 105 8.07 4.34 -10.62
N LEU A 106 8.11 3.03 -10.28
CA LEU A 106 8.01 2.57 -8.91
C LEU A 106 9.19 3.08 -8.08
N GLN A 107 10.42 2.91 -8.59
CA GLN A 107 11.63 3.39 -7.95
C GLN A 107 11.57 4.91 -7.69
N ALA A 108 11.22 5.69 -8.71
CA ALA A 108 11.12 7.14 -8.60
C ALA A 108 10.06 7.58 -7.58
N ASN A 109 8.86 6.98 -7.61
CA ASN A 109 7.78 7.34 -6.70
C ASN A 109 8.07 6.93 -5.25
N VAL A 110 8.68 5.76 -5.03
CA VAL A 110 9.11 5.33 -3.68
C VAL A 110 10.23 6.23 -3.18
N GLY A 111 11.26 6.53 -4.00
CA GLY A 111 12.33 7.44 -3.62
C GLY A 111 11.80 8.82 -3.21
N ARG A 112 10.87 9.39 -3.98
CA ARG A 112 10.22 10.67 -3.60
C ARG A 112 9.40 10.56 -2.32
N ALA A 113 8.71 9.44 -2.10
CA ALA A 113 7.96 9.22 -0.87
C ALA A 113 8.89 9.18 0.37
N LEU A 114 10.10 8.69 0.22
CA LEU A 114 11.10 8.59 1.29
C LEU A 114 11.86 9.90 1.51
N ASP A 115 12.33 10.56 0.43
CA ASP A 115 13.36 11.59 0.48
C ASP A 115 12.86 13.02 0.14
N ASP A 116 11.69 13.15 -0.52
CA ASP A 116 11.13 14.45 -0.91
C ASP A 116 9.99 14.84 0.03
N ALA A 117 10.30 15.63 1.05
CA ALA A 117 9.33 16.06 2.06
C ALA A 117 8.15 16.86 1.46
N ALA A 118 8.38 17.69 0.43
CA ALA A 118 7.34 18.47 -0.20
C ALA A 118 6.39 17.58 -1.00
N TRP A 119 6.92 16.67 -1.80
CA TRP A 119 6.11 15.69 -2.53
C TRP A 119 5.34 14.77 -1.62
N ARG A 120 5.96 14.30 -0.54
CA ARG A 120 5.30 13.48 0.48
C ARG A 120 4.11 14.21 1.12
N ALA A 121 4.26 15.49 1.47
CA ALA A 121 3.18 16.30 2.01
C ALA A 121 2.01 16.44 1.03
N GLU A 122 2.30 16.69 -0.26
CA GLU A 122 1.27 16.74 -1.31
C GLU A 122 0.58 15.37 -1.49
N LEU A 123 1.34 14.28 -1.48
CA LEU A 123 0.78 12.93 -1.59
C LEU A 123 -0.18 12.64 -0.43
N LEU A 124 0.22 12.93 0.81
CA LEU A 124 -0.63 12.76 1.99
C LEU A 124 -1.92 13.59 1.89
N ALA A 125 -1.84 14.84 1.42
CA ALA A 125 -3.02 15.67 1.20
C ALA A 125 -3.99 15.08 0.14
N ARG A 126 -3.46 14.47 -0.92
CA ARG A 126 -4.25 13.75 -1.93
C ARG A 126 -4.89 12.50 -1.34
N GLN A 127 -4.18 11.74 -0.53
CA GLN A 127 -4.68 10.57 0.18
C GLN A 127 -5.81 10.93 1.15
N GLN A 128 -5.72 12.04 1.88
CA GLN A 128 -6.77 12.49 2.76
C GLN A 128 -8.07 12.82 2.02
N ARG A 129 -7.99 13.43 0.82
CA ARG A 129 -9.17 13.65 -0.02
C ARG A 129 -9.80 12.34 -0.49
N PHE A 130 -8.97 11.38 -0.92
CA PHE A 130 -9.46 10.05 -1.28
C PHE A 130 -10.18 9.36 -0.11
N ILE A 131 -9.60 9.40 1.10
CA ILE A 131 -10.20 8.82 2.30
C ILE A 131 -11.52 9.50 2.66
N ALA A 132 -11.60 10.83 2.56
CA ALA A 132 -12.81 11.57 2.88
C ALA A 132 -14.00 11.15 2.01
N ASP A 133 -13.74 10.87 0.73
CA ASP A 133 -14.78 10.41 -0.20
C ASP A 133 -15.11 8.91 -0.05
N TYR A 134 -14.10 8.08 0.23
CA TYR A 134 -14.25 6.62 0.26
C TYR A 134 -14.74 6.07 1.60
N ALA A 135 -14.26 6.63 2.71
CA ALA A 135 -14.55 6.10 4.04
C ALA A 135 -15.80 6.73 4.69
N TYR A 136 -16.43 7.69 4.03
CA TYR A 136 -17.62 8.41 4.46
C TYR A 136 -17.45 9.11 5.84
N ARG A 137 -17.38 8.37 6.93
CA ARG A 137 -17.17 8.88 8.31
C ARG A 137 -16.24 7.96 9.08
N LEU A 138 -15.23 8.54 9.69
CA LEU A 138 -14.24 7.83 10.52
C LEU A 138 -14.61 7.93 12.02
N ASP A 139 -15.85 7.57 12.38
CA ASP A 139 -16.43 7.71 13.72
C ASP A 139 -16.62 6.37 14.45
N GLY A 140 -16.14 5.26 13.86
CA GLY A 140 -16.29 3.92 14.40
C GLY A 140 -17.72 3.34 14.34
N GLN A 141 -18.68 4.07 13.74
CA GLN A 141 -20.10 3.69 13.70
C GLN A 141 -20.54 3.05 12.40
N ALA A 142 -19.61 2.62 11.55
CA ALA A 142 -19.94 2.03 10.25
C ALA A 142 -20.82 0.78 10.37
N ALA A 143 -20.49 -0.14 11.28
CA ALA A 143 -21.27 -1.37 11.51
C ALA A 143 -22.69 -1.06 12.00
N ALA A 144 -22.86 -0.09 12.90
CA ALA A 144 -24.19 0.32 13.38
C ALA A 144 -25.03 0.89 12.24
N ARG A 145 -24.44 1.76 11.38
CA ARG A 145 -25.15 2.28 10.18
C ARG A 145 -25.58 1.20 9.21
N VAL A 146 -24.76 0.18 9.02
CA VAL A 146 -25.11 -0.97 8.16
C VAL A 146 -26.26 -1.75 8.78
N ALA A 147 -26.23 -2.03 10.09
CA ALA A 147 -27.32 -2.72 10.79
C ALA A 147 -28.64 -1.93 10.67
N ASP A 148 -28.63 -0.63 10.95
CA ASP A 148 -29.79 0.25 10.81
C ASP A 148 -30.36 0.26 9.38
N ALA A 149 -29.48 0.25 8.37
CA ALA A 149 -29.90 0.21 6.98
C ALA A 149 -30.58 -1.13 6.62
N LEU A 150 -30.03 -2.24 7.08
CA LEU A 150 -30.61 -3.58 6.89
C LEU A 150 -31.98 -3.70 7.56
N GLU A 151 -32.12 -3.23 8.79
CA GLU A 151 -33.42 -3.23 9.51
C GLU A 151 -34.50 -2.43 8.78
N ARG A 152 -34.14 -1.33 8.12
CA ARG A 152 -35.10 -0.53 7.32
C ARG A 152 -35.57 -1.25 6.05
N VAL A 153 -34.68 -2.03 5.42
CA VAL A 153 -35.02 -2.78 4.20
C VAL A 153 -35.85 -4.03 4.50
N MET A 154 -35.71 -4.58 5.71
CA MET A 154 -36.42 -5.78 6.13
C MET A 154 -37.86 -5.52 6.67
N LYS A 155 -38.25 -4.26 6.83
CA LYS A 155 -39.62 -3.81 7.19
C LYS A 155 -40.44 -3.50 5.94
#